data_96023d49414b9a21c126fe99552766ff
#
_entry.id   96023d49414b9a21c126fe99552766ff
#
_cell.length_a   1.000
_cell.length_b   1.000
_cell.length_c   1.000
_cell.angle_alpha   90.00
_cell.angle_beta   90.00
_cell.angle_gamma   90.00
#
_symmetry.space_group_name_H-M   'P 1'
#
loop_
_entity.id
_entity.type
_entity.pdbx_description
1 polymer ?
#
loop_
_entity_poly.entity_id
_entity_poly.type
_entity_poly.pdbx_seq_one_letter_code
_entity_poly.pdbx_strand_id
1 'polypeptide(L)'
;MTGAIAPASRDFDEMFRDKHLDVFQMQQCDNQGRLFESLDRRDIDAKVFIKAFMNSRAAAGLDSTFDHFQWAGNEYIYEDVVEEFDLKPVLNPPRYNTEALYWGGYITRYWHYLTGETSKEIYAQCDETRLLQCYGFHSEANEMAIADIKAIAQDGIRGDVV
;
A
#
# COMPACT_ATOMS: atom_id res chain seq x y z
N MET A 1 22.68 26.45 -11.19
CA MET A 1 21.73 25.35 -11.30
C MET A 1 21.00 25.15 -9.98
N THR A 2 19.72 25.21 -10.03
CA THR A 2 18.92 25.20 -8.80
C THR A 2 18.16 23.92 -8.59
N GLY A 3 18.28 22.96 -9.51
CA GLY A 3 17.51 21.73 -9.44
C GLY A 3 17.73 20.92 -8.16
N ALA A 4 18.94 21.07 -7.57
CA ALA A 4 19.25 20.33 -6.35
C ALA A 4 18.39 20.73 -5.17
N ILE A 5 17.68 21.86 -5.26
CA ILE A 5 16.86 22.39 -4.17
C ILE A 5 15.40 21.96 -4.33
N ALA A 6 15.04 21.33 -5.44
CA ALA A 6 13.68 20.90 -5.66
C ALA A 6 13.26 19.89 -4.60
N PRO A 7 12.04 19.99 -4.06
CA PRO A 7 11.55 19.01 -3.12
C PRO A 7 11.53 17.59 -3.73
N ALA A 8 11.77 16.58 -2.90
CA ALA A 8 11.78 15.20 -3.37
C ALA A 8 10.47 14.83 -4.07
N SER A 9 9.32 15.29 -3.54
CA SER A 9 8.02 15.01 -4.14
C SER A 9 7.90 15.61 -5.53
N ARG A 10 8.46 16.81 -5.75
CA ARG A 10 8.43 17.46 -7.04
C ARG A 10 9.28 16.69 -8.07
N ASP A 11 10.50 16.30 -7.68
CA ASP A 11 11.38 15.55 -8.57
C ASP A 11 10.76 14.21 -8.93
N PHE A 12 10.13 13.55 -7.96
CA PHE A 12 9.45 12.29 -8.19
C PHE A 12 8.29 12.46 -9.17
N ASP A 13 7.49 13.49 -8.98
CA ASP A 13 6.36 13.76 -9.86
C ASP A 13 6.84 14.01 -11.30
N GLU A 14 7.88 14.80 -11.47
CA GLU A 14 8.44 15.07 -12.80
C GLU A 14 8.92 13.80 -13.47
N MET A 15 9.53 12.90 -12.70
CA MET A 15 10.07 11.66 -13.21
C MET A 15 8.97 10.71 -13.70
N PHE A 16 7.82 10.68 -13.04
CA PHE A 16 6.78 9.71 -13.31
C PHE A 16 5.48 10.28 -13.88
N ARG A 17 5.42 11.59 -14.15
CA ARG A 17 4.16 12.24 -14.53
C ARG A 17 3.57 11.70 -15.83
N ASP A 18 4.39 11.15 -16.71
CA ASP A 18 3.90 10.58 -17.97
C ASP A 18 3.62 9.09 -17.87
N LYS A 19 3.80 8.51 -16.69
CA LYS A 19 3.56 7.10 -16.48
C LYS A 19 2.11 6.89 -16.05
N HIS A 20 1.36 6.18 -16.86
CA HIS A 20 -0.05 5.93 -16.61
C HIS A 20 -0.29 4.44 -16.45
N LEU A 21 -1.12 4.08 -15.49
CA LEU A 21 -1.55 2.71 -15.30
C LEU A 21 -2.58 2.35 -16.37
N ASP A 22 -2.52 1.10 -16.84
CA ASP A 22 -3.56 0.60 -17.73
C ASP A 22 -4.81 0.19 -16.95
N VAL A 23 -5.86 -0.20 -17.66
CA VAL A 23 -7.15 -0.53 -17.05
C VAL A 23 -7.01 -1.70 -16.08
N PHE A 24 -6.24 -2.72 -16.44
CA PHE A 24 -6.04 -3.87 -15.58
C PHE A 24 -5.34 -3.47 -14.28
N GLN A 25 -4.29 -2.67 -14.38
CA GLN A 25 -3.54 -2.21 -13.21
C GLN A 25 -4.43 -1.36 -12.29
N MET A 26 -5.24 -0.48 -12.88
CA MET A 26 -6.17 0.33 -12.08
C MET A 26 -7.19 -0.54 -11.37
N GLN A 27 -7.67 -1.59 -12.04
CA GLN A 27 -8.59 -2.53 -11.41
C GLN A 27 -7.93 -3.27 -10.25
N GLN A 28 -6.66 -3.62 -10.37
CA GLN A 28 -5.93 -4.26 -9.28
C GLN A 28 -5.78 -3.32 -8.09
N CYS A 29 -5.57 -2.03 -8.33
CA CYS A 29 -5.53 -1.04 -7.26
C CYS A 29 -6.86 -0.99 -6.53
N ASP A 30 -7.97 -0.95 -7.27
CA ASP A 30 -9.31 -0.94 -6.69
C ASP A 30 -9.56 -2.22 -5.90
N ASN A 31 -9.17 -3.36 -6.44
CA ASN A 31 -9.34 -4.64 -5.76
C ASN A 31 -8.60 -4.66 -4.43
N GLN A 32 -7.36 -4.17 -4.39
CA GLN A 32 -6.61 -4.14 -3.15
C GLN A 32 -7.20 -3.14 -2.15
N GLY A 33 -7.71 -2.01 -2.66
CA GLY A 33 -8.44 -1.07 -1.82
C GLY A 33 -9.65 -1.73 -1.18
N ARG A 34 -10.43 -2.48 -1.96
CA ARG A 34 -11.60 -3.19 -1.45
C ARG A 34 -11.21 -4.30 -0.46
N LEU A 35 -10.08 -4.96 -0.70
CA LEU A 35 -9.58 -5.97 0.24
C LEU A 35 -9.32 -5.33 1.60
N PHE A 36 -8.60 -4.22 1.64
CA PHE A 36 -8.32 -3.54 2.91
C PHE A 36 -9.58 -2.97 3.53
N GLU A 37 -10.46 -2.39 2.72
CA GLU A 37 -11.74 -1.87 3.22
C GLU A 37 -12.57 -2.96 3.89
N SER A 38 -12.56 -4.17 3.34
CA SER A 38 -13.35 -5.27 3.86
C SER A 38 -12.93 -5.69 5.27
N LEU A 39 -11.73 -5.30 5.69
CA LEU A 39 -11.23 -5.64 7.02
C LEU A 39 -12.09 -5.03 8.13
N ASP A 40 -12.80 -3.94 7.82
CA ASP A 40 -13.68 -3.30 8.78
C ASP A 40 -14.87 -4.19 9.18
N ARG A 41 -15.17 -5.20 8.38
CA ARG A 41 -16.30 -6.10 8.63
C ARG A 41 -15.85 -7.50 9.08
N ARG A 42 -14.58 -7.67 9.38
CA ARG A 42 -14.03 -8.98 9.74
C ARG A 42 -13.58 -8.98 11.20
N ASP A 43 -13.48 -10.17 11.76
CA ASP A 43 -13.01 -10.36 13.13
C ASP A 43 -11.48 -10.42 13.16
N ILE A 44 -10.85 -9.33 12.74
CA ILE A 44 -9.40 -9.21 12.67
C ILE A 44 -9.01 -7.76 12.87
N ASP A 45 -7.84 -7.55 13.49
CA ASP A 45 -7.24 -6.22 13.53
C ASP A 45 -6.68 -5.93 12.13
N ALA A 46 -7.21 -4.89 11.49
CA ALA A 46 -6.79 -4.54 10.14
C ALA A 46 -5.29 -4.29 10.04
N LYS A 47 -4.68 -3.70 11.07
CA LYS A 47 -3.24 -3.46 11.06
C LYS A 47 -2.46 -4.76 11.02
N VAL A 48 -2.91 -5.77 11.75
CA VAL A 48 -2.26 -7.09 11.74
C VAL A 48 -2.35 -7.71 10.35
N PHE A 49 -3.53 -7.62 9.72
CA PHE A 49 -3.71 -8.17 8.38
C PHE A 49 -2.85 -7.43 7.35
N ILE A 50 -2.82 -6.10 7.40
CA ILE A 50 -2.06 -5.31 6.42
C ILE A 50 -0.57 -5.67 6.49
N LYS A 51 -0.02 -5.78 7.70
CA LYS A 51 1.36 -6.20 7.89
C LYS A 51 1.61 -7.57 7.26
N ALA A 52 0.73 -8.53 7.55
CA ALA A 52 0.85 -9.88 7.01
C ALA A 52 0.73 -9.86 5.48
N PHE A 53 -0.27 -9.16 4.96
CA PHE A 53 -0.52 -9.11 3.51
C PHE A 53 0.67 -8.53 2.75
N MET A 54 1.22 -7.41 3.18
CA MET A 54 2.31 -6.76 2.47
C MET A 54 3.57 -7.64 2.42
N ASN A 55 3.68 -8.58 3.33
CA ASN A 55 4.81 -9.52 3.40
C ASN A 55 4.44 -10.92 2.93
N SER A 56 3.26 -11.10 2.33
CA SER A 56 2.71 -12.41 2.00
C SER A 56 3.12 -12.89 0.61
N ARG A 57 2.97 -14.21 0.42
CA ARG A 57 3.13 -14.79 -0.90
C ARG A 57 2.07 -14.28 -1.88
N ALA A 58 0.87 -13.97 -1.38
CA ALA A 58 -0.19 -13.41 -2.22
C ALA A 58 0.23 -12.04 -2.77
N ALA A 59 0.73 -11.15 -1.92
CA ALA A 59 1.19 -9.84 -2.38
C ALA A 59 2.37 -9.98 -3.34
N ALA A 60 3.30 -10.89 -3.06
CA ALA A 60 4.42 -11.15 -3.96
C ALA A 60 3.93 -11.62 -5.33
N GLY A 61 2.89 -12.45 -5.36
CA GLY A 61 2.28 -12.89 -6.61
C GLY A 61 1.63 -11.74 -7.36
N LEU A 62 0.96 -10.84 -6.63
CA LEU A 62 0.37 -9.65 -7.24
C LEU A 62 1.44 -8.69 -7.78
N ASP A 63 2.64 -8.72 -7.21
CA ASP A 63 3.75 -7.91 -7.69
C ASP A 63 4.36 -8.47 -8.98
N SER A 64 4.13 -9.73 -9.30
CA SER A 64 4.72 -10.37 -10.47
C SER A 64 3.82 -10.19 -11.69
N THR A 65 4.35 -10.52 -12.87
CA THR A 65 3.63 -10.29 -14.12
C THR A 65 2.60 -11.37 -14.42
N PHE A 66 2.93 -12.63 -14.10
CA PHE A 66 2.08 -13.78 -14.44
C PHE A 66 1.98 -14.70 -13.24
N ASP A 67 1.04 -14.43 -12.34
CA ASP A 67 0.82 -15.26 -11.17
C ASP A 67 -0.68 -15.46 -10.98
N HIS A 68 -1.07 -16.62 -10.45
CA HIS A 68 -2.49 -16.92 -10.28
C HIS A 68 -3.20 -15.95 -9.34
N PHE A 69 -2.49 -15.32 -8.41
CA PHE A 69 -3.09 -14.32 -7.53
C PHE A 69 -3.61 -13.11 -8.30
N GLN A 70 -3.06 -12.85 -9.49
CA GLN A 70 -3.55 -11.76 -10.35
C GLN A 70 -5.04 -11.92 -10.71
N TRP A 71 -5.53 -13.15 -10.72
CA TRP A 71 -6.89 -13.47 -11.13
C TRP A 71 -7.76 -13.94 -9.95
N ALA A 72 -7.19 -13.98 -8.75
CA ALA A 72 -7.90 -14.44 -7.56
C ALA A 72 -8.83 -13.35 -7.04
N GLY A 73 -9.97 -13.76 -6.49
CA GLY A 73 -10.85 -12.83 -5.81
C GLY A 73 -10.31 -12.46 -4.42
N ASN A 74 -10.85 -11.37 -3.88
CA ASN A 74 -10.39 -10.87 -2.57
C ASN A 74 -10.61 -11.88 -1.44
N GLU A 75 -11.69 -12.66 -1.50
CA GLU A 75 -11.93 -13.65 -0.47
C GLU A 75 -10.84 -14.72 -0.47
N TYR A 76 -10.46 -15.18 -1.66
CA TYR A 76 -9.38 -16.15 -1.78
C TYR A 76 -8.06 -15.58 -1.23
N ILE A 77 -7.75 -14.34 -1.61
CA ILE A 77 -6.53 -13.69 -1.15
C ILE A 77 -6.53 -13.54 0.37
N TYR A 78 -7.68 -13.11 0.93
CA TYR A 78 -7.81 -12.97 2.37
C TYR A 78 -7.52 -14.29 3.08
N GLU A 79 -8.17 -15.35 2.62
CA GLU A 79 -8.01 -16.66 3.24
C GLU A 79 -6.59 -17.18 3.12
N ASP A 80 -5.94 -16.93 1.98
CA ASP A 80 -4.56 -17.36 1.78
C ASP A 80 -3.60 -16.66 2.75
N VAL A 81 -3.79 -15.37 2.97
CA VAL A 81 -2.94 -14.62 3.90
C VAL A 81 -3.17 -15.10 5.34
N VAL A 82 -4.44 -15.30 5.72
CA VAL A 82 -4.77 -15.82 7.04
C VAL A 82 -4.12 -17.18 7.25
N GLU A 83 -4.14 -18.04 6.25
CA GLU A 83 -3.53 -19.36 6.33
C GLU A 83 -2.01 -19.27 6.43
N GLU A 84 -1.40 -18.45 5.59
CA GLU A 84 0.07 -18.36 5.55
C GLU A 84 0.64 -17.92 6.88
N PHE A 85 0.01 -16.95 7.54
CA PHE A 85 0.50 -16.37 8.78
C PHE A 85 -0.22 -16.90 10.02
N ASP A 86 -1.15 -17.85 9.85
CA ASP A 86 -1.92 -18.42 10.95
C ASP A 86 -2.58 -17.34 11.79
N LEU A 87 -3.23 -16.39 11.13
CA LEU A 87 -3.89 -15.27 11.81
C LEU A 87 -5.15 -15.78 12.50
N LYS A 88 -5.34 -15.36 13.74
CA LYS A 88 -6.49 -15.82 14.54
C LYS A 88 -7.56 -14.75 14.60
N PRO A 89 -8.84 -15.14 14.68
CA PRO A 89 -9.92 -14.17 14.90
C PRO A 89 -9.69 -13.39 16.20
N VAL A 90 -10.09 -12.13 16.19
CA VAL A 90 -9.97 -11.23 17.35
C VAL A 90 -11.38 -10.79 17.73
N LEU A 91 -11.73 -10.95 19.01
CA LEU A 91 -13.02 -10.47 19.50
C LEU A 91 -12.95 -8.95 19.66
N ASN A 92 -13.94 -8.25 19.06
CA ASN A 92 -14.01 -6.79 19.11
C ASN A 92 -12.69 -6.13 18.69
N PRO A 93 -12.24 -6.38 17.44
CA PRO A 93 -10.98 -5.79 16.99
C PRO A 93 -11.08 -4.27 16.90
N PRO A 94 -9.95 -3.56 16.98
CA PRO A 94 -9.95 -2.12 16.76
C PRO A 94 -10.53 -1.81 15.37
N ARG A 95 -11.23 -0.67 15.27
CA ARG A 95 -11.78 -0.22 13.99
C ARG A 95 -11.05 1.03 13.53
N TYR A 96 -10.86 1.12 12.24
CA TYR A 96 -10.15 2.24 11.62
C TYR A 96 -11.06 2.87 10.57
N ASN A 97 -10.70 4.08 10.13
CA ASN A 97 -11.44 4.77 9.09
C ASN A 97 -11.48 3.90 7.82
N THR A 98 -12.69 3.55 7.39
CA THR A 98 -12.90 2.65 6.25
C THR A 98 -12.33 3.24 4.96
N GLU A 99 -12.48 4.56 4.77
CA GLU A 99 -11.96 5.22 3.59
C GLU A 99 -10.42 5.22 3.60
N ALA A 100 -9.81 5.35 4.78
CA ALA A 100 -8.36 5.27 4.90
C ALA A 100 -7.86 3.86 4.58
N LEU A 101 -8.61 2.84 4.98
CA LEU A 101 -8.27 1.46 4.63
C LEU A 101 -8.32 1.26 3.12
N TYR A 102 -9.39 1.71 2.48
CA TYR A 102 -9.51 1.61 1.03
C TYR A 102 -8.34 2.33 0.34
N TRP A 103 -8.10 3.57 0.73
CA TRP A 103 -7.00 4.34 0.14
C TRP A 103 -5.67 3.66 0.35
N GLY A 104 -5.44 3.11 1.53
CA GLY A 104 -4.19 2.42 1.83
C GLY A 104 -3.93 1.24 0.90
N GLY A 105 -4.95 0.43 0.65
CA GLY A 105 -4.83 -0.67 -0.29
C GLY A 105 -4.60 -0.20 -1.72
N TYR A 106 -5.34 0.83 -2.12
CA TYR A 106 -5.25 1.39 -3.46
C TYR A 106 -3.84 1.98 -3.70
N ILE A 107 -3.37 2.83 -2.79
CA ILE A 107 -2.14 3.58 -3.01
C ILE A 107 -0.90 2.66 -2.98
N THR A 108 -0.91 1.61 -2.17
CA THR A 108 0.23 0.70 -2.11
C THR A 108 0.34 -0.13 -3.39
N ARG A 109 -0.78 -0.54 -3.98
CA ARG A 109 -0.76 -1.25 -5.26
C ARG A 109 -0.37 -0.32 -6.39
N TYR A 110 -0.89 0.91 -6.38
CA TYR A 110 -0.51 1.94 -7.35
C TYR A 110 1.01 2.20 -7.28
N TRP A 111 1.54 2.30 -6.08
CA TRP A 111 2.97 2.52 -5.81
C TRP A 111 3.80 1.43 -6.49
N HIS A 112 3.40 0.19 -6.34
CA HIS A 112 4.11 -0.92 -7.00
C HIS A 112 4.18 -0.72 -8.51
N TYR A 113 3.04 -0.40 -9.13
CA TYR A 113 3.02 -0.24 -10.58
C TYR A 113 3.81 0.98 -11.04
N LEU A 114 3.83 2.02 -10.24
CA LEU A 114 4.53 3.25 -10.59
C LEU A 114 6.05 3.08 -10.53
N THR A 115 6.56 2.42 -9.49
CA THR A 115 7.99 2.37 -9.21
C THR A 115 8.64 1.02 -9.49
N GLY A 116 7.85 -0.05 -9.55
CA GLY A 116 8.38 -1.41 -9.64
C GLY A 116 8.80 -1.99 -8.30
N GLU A 117 8.68 -1.21 -7.21
CA GLU A 117 8.99 -1.73 -5.88
C GLU A 117 8.00 -2.81 -5.49
N THR A 118 8.47 -3.82 -4.78
CA THR A 118 7.61 -4.90 -4.31
C THR A 118 6.79 -4.46 -3.10
N SER A 119 5.72 -5.20 -2.82
CA SER A 119 4.92 -4.94 -1.62
C SER A 119 5.77 -4.93 -0.36
N LYS A 120 6.71 -5.85 -0.26
CA LYS A 120 7.61 -5.92 0.89
C LYS A 120 8.51 -4.69 1.00
N GLU A 121 9.05 -4.23 -0.13
CA GLU A 121 9.88 -3.03 -0.16
C GLU A 121 9.09 -1.78 0.18
N ILE A 122 7.84 -1.73 -0.28
CA ILE A 122 6.94 -0.62 0.06
C ILE A 122 6.65 -0.63 1.56
N TYR A 123 6.36 -1.79 2.12
CA TYR A 123 6.10 -1.92 3.56
C TYR A 123 7.28 -1.46 4.40
N ALA A 124 8.50 -1.72 3.95
CA ALA A 124 9.70 -1.30 4.67
C ALA A 124 9.78 0.23 4.77
N GLN A 125 9.17 0.95 3.84
CA GLN A 125 9.14 2.41 3.84
C GLN A 125 7.90 2.96 4.51
N CYS A 126 6.81 2.22 4.52
CA CYS A 126 5.52 2.71 5.00
C CYS A 126 4.75 1.53 5.62
N ASP A 127 4.91 1.35 6.92
CA ASP A 127 4.21 0.28 7.63
C ASP A 127 2.72 0.62 7.77
N GLU A 128 1.95 -0.30 8.35
CA GLU A 128 0.50 -0.16 8.46
C GLU A 128 0.09 1.10 9.24
N THR A 129 0.86 1.47 10.26
CA THR A 129 0.53 2.65 11.07
C THR A 129 0.78 3.92 10.29
N ARG A 130 1.93 4.01 9.63
CA ARG A 130 2.26 5.18 8.80
C ARG A 130 1.29 5.31 7.63
N LEU A 131 0.94 4.18 7.02
CA LEU A 131 0.01 4.18 5.89
C LEU A 131 -1.31 4.86 6.25
N LEU A 132 -1.90 4.47 7.37
CA LEU A 132 -3.17 5.04 7.80
C LEU A 132 -3.02 6.50 8.22
N GLN A 133 -1.88 6.86 8.81
CA GLN A 133 -1.60 8.26 9.17
C GLN A 133 -1.46 9.15 7.94
N CYS A 134 -1.06 8.58 6.81
CA CYS A 134 -0.86 9.34 5.58
C CYS A 134 -2.13 9.53 4.75
N TYR A 135 -3.29 9.10 5.25
CA TYR A 135 -4.54 9.23 4.51
C TYR A 135 -4.82 10.67 4.09
N GLY A 136 -4.30 11.65 4.83
CA GLY A 136 -4.46 13.06 4.46
C GLY A 136 -3.97 13.39 3.06
N PHE A 137 -3.07 12.58 2.50
CA PHE A 137 -2.57 12.77 1.14
C PHE A 137 -3.56 12.28 0.07
N HIS A 138 -4.71 11.73 0.46
CA HIS A 138 -5.68 11.19 -0.49
C HIS A 138 -6.22 12.21 -1.48
N SER A 139 -6.17 13.49 -1.13
CA SER A 139 -6.64 14.57 -2.01
C SER A 139 -5.61 14.97 -3.05
N GLU A 140 -4.39 14.45 -2.97
CA GLU A 140 -3.35 14.72 -3.95
C GLU A 140 -3.41 13.71 -5.10
N ALA A 141 -2.75 14.03 -6.21
CA ALA A 141 -2.53 13.02 -7.24
C ALA A 141 -1.73 11.86 -6.64
N ASN A 142 -2.01 10.65 -7.12
CA ASN A 142 -1.39 9.45 -6.53
C ASN A 142 0.13 9.51 -6.54
N GLU A 143 0.73 10.01 -7.61
CA GLU A 143 2.18 10.14 -7.75
C GLU A 143 2.74 11.06 -6.68
N MET A 144 2.06 12.16 -6.41
CA MET A 144 2.47 13.11 -5.38
C MET A 144 2.34 12.52 -3.99
N ALA A 145 1.23 11.81 -3.74
CA ALA A 145 1.04 11.17 -2.45
C ALA A 145 2.17 10.19 -2.16
N ILE A 146 2.53 9.37 -3.13
CA ILE A 146 3.61 8.39 -2.98
C ILE A 146 4.94 9.10 -2.72
N ALA A 147 5.21 10.18 -3.46
CA ALA A 147 6.44 10.95 -3.27
C ALA A 147 6.51 11.54 -1.85
N ASP A 148 5.40 12.04 -1.35
CA ASP A 148 5.34 12.62 0.00
C ASP A 148 5.54 11.55 1.07
N ILE A 149 4.97 10.37 0.88
CA ILE A 149 5.18 9.25 1.80
C ILE A 149 6.65 8.84 1.82
N LYS A 150 7.27 8.76 0.65
CA LYS A 150 8.69 8.42 0.56
C LYS A 150 9.56 9.45 1.29
N ALA A 151 9.23 10.72 1.14
CA ALA A 151 9.98 11.79 1.82
C ALA A 151 9.88 11.65 3.34
N ILE A 152 8.69 11.36 3.86
CA ILE A 152 8.48 11.14 5.29
C ILE A 152 9.30 9.96 5.77
N ALA A 153 9.33 8.87 5.00
CA ALA A 153 10.08 7.68 5.37
C ALA A 153 11.58 7.99 5.51
N GLN A 154 12.14 8.77 4.58
CA GLN A 154 13.54 9.17 4.63
C GLN A 154 13.82 10.07 5.83
N ASP A 155 12.94 11.03 6.09
CA ASP A 155 13.09 11.94 7.21
C ASP A 155 12.99 11.19 8.54
N GLY A 156 12.08 10.21 8.63
CA GLY A 156 11.94 9.40 9.81
C GLY A 156 13.19 8.58 10.10
N ILE A 157 13.80 8.01 9.06
CA ILE A 157 15.04 7.26 9.21
C ILE A 157 16.14 8.16 9.72
N ARG A 158 16.26 9.37 9.17
CA ARG A 158 17.27 10.33 9.63
C ARG A 158 16.99 10.75 11.06
N GLY A 159 15.73 10.96 11.41
CA GLY A 159 15.36 11.32 12.76
C GLY A 159 15.69 10.26 13.77
N ASP A 160 15.57 9.01 13.40
CA ASP A 160 15.87 7.89 14.29
C ASP A 160 17.35 7.78 14.63
N VAL A 161 18.20 8.35 13.78
CA VAL A 161 19.65 8.33 14.02
C VAL A 161 20.05 9.36 15.07
N VAL A 162 19.25 10.38 15.25
CA VAL A 162 19.51 11.42 16.25
C VAL A 162 19.15 10.91 17.64
#